data_f4844018b9e90a6b403fede981a91785
#
_entry.id   f4844018b9e90a6b403fede981a91785
#
_cell.length_a   1.000
_cell.length_b   1.000
_cell.length_c   1.000
_cell.angle_alpha   90.00
_cell.angle_beta   90.00
_cell.angle_gamma   90.00
#
_symmetry.space_group_name_H-M   'P 1'
#
loop_
_entity.id
_entity.type
_entity.pdbx_description
1 polymer ?
#
loop_
_entity_poly.entity_id
_entity_poly.type
_entity_poly.pdbx_seq_one_letter_code
_entity_poly.pdbx_strand_id
1 'polypeptide(L)'
;MGLYTADEISEGAMDDSIRHSITKMSSLHFTSTEEYRRRVIQLGEQPERVFYVGAMGVENLKKVPLMRKLELEDSLNFKFEGLSVLVTYHPVTLGNRIPKD
;
A
#
# COMPACT_ATOMS: atom_id res chain seq x y z
N MET A 1 -12.08 14.45 -1.67
CA MET A 1 -10.70 14.07 -2.09
C MET A 1 -10.36 12.74 -1.44
N GLY A 2 -10.18 11.73 -2.24
CA GLY A 2 -9.76 10.41 -1.75
C GLY A 2 -8.31 10.14 -2.14
N LEU A 3 -7.47 9.81 -1.17
CA LEU A 3 -6.14 9.25 -1.44
C LEU A 3 -6.27 7.74 -1.58
N TYR A 4 -5.69 7.16 -2.61
CA TYR A 4 -6.20 5.92 -3.13
C TYR A 4 -5.19 4.81 -3.28
N THR A 5 -5.46 3.67 -2.65
CA THR A 5 -4.82 2.38 -2.89
C THR A 5 -5.83 1.30 -3.36
N ALA A 6 -6.95 1.72 -3.95
CA ALA A 6 -8.07 0.84 -4.30
C ALA A 6 -7.89 0.02 -5.56
N ASP A 7 -6.81 0.19 -6.17
CA ASP A 7 -6.42 -0.36 -7.44
C ASP A 7 -5.68 -1.70 -7.33
N GLU A 8 -5.31 -2.09 -6.10
CA GLU A 8 -4.85 -3.44 -5.81
C GLU A 8 -6.04 -4.36 -5.57
N ILE A 9 -6.08 -5.47 -6.26
CA ILE A 9 -7.12 -6.48 -6.11
C ILE A 9 -6.54 -7.61 -5.26
N SER A 10 -7.18 -7.87 -4.11
CA SER A 10 -6.84 -8.98 -3.23
C SER A 10 -8.05 -9.89 -3.10
N GLU A 11 -7.97 -11.08 -3.67
CA GLU A 11 -9.06 -12.05 -3.63
C GLU A 11 -9.42 -12.41 -2.18
N GLY A 12 -10.70 -12.35 -1.85
CA GLY A 12 -11.20 -12.66 -0.53
C GLY A 12 -10.95 -11.59 0.54
N ALA A 13 -10.47 -10.40 0.17
CA ALA A 13 -10.27 -9.30 1.10
C ALA A 13 -11.52 -8.42 1.19
N MET A 14 -11.98 -8.15 2.41
CA MET A 14 -13.08 -7.22 2.67
C MET A 14 -12.73 -5.79 2.24
N ASP A 15 -11.46 -5.45 2.29
CA ASP A 15 -10.92 -4.15 1.90
C ASP A 15 -11.27 -3.73 0.48
N ASP A 16 -11.35 -4.68 -0.46
CA ASP A 16 -11.65 -4.37 -1.86
C ASP A 16 -13.02 -3.71 -2.01
N SER A 17 -14.04 -4.24 -1.33
CA SER A 17 -15.38 -3.64 -1.35
C SER A 17 -15.39 -2.24 -0.76
N ILE A 18 -14.67 -2.03 0.34
CA ILE A 18 -14.55 -0.72 1.01
C ILE A 18 -13.81 0.26 0.10
N ARG A 19 -12.69 -0.13 -0.46
CA ARG A 19 -11.87 0.71 -1.34
C ARG A 19 -12.62 1.11 -2.60
N HIS A 20 -13.31 0.19 -3.25
CA HIS A 20 -14.12 0.49 -4.44
C HIS A 20 -15.30 1.39 -4.11
N SER A 21 -15.92 1.22 -2.96
CA SER A 21 -16.98 2.13 -2.49
C SER A 21 -16.45 3.54 -2.31
N ILE A 22 -15.29 3.71 -1.69
CA ILE A 22 -14.63 5.02 -1.52
C ILE A 22 -14.30 5.62 -2.89
N THR A 23 -13.85 4.82 -3.87
CA THR A 23 -13.63 5.29 -5.25
C THR A 23 -14.86 5.95 -5.80
N LYS A 24 -15.98 5.27 -5.74
CA LYS A 24 -17.24 5.76 -6.31
C LYS A 24 -17.78 6.99 -5.57
N MET A 25 -17.44 7.17 -4.31
CA MET A 25 -17.83 8.32 -3.50
C MET A 25 -16.90 9.53 -3.66
N SER A 26 -15.68 9.33 -4.15
CA SER A 26 -14.67 10.38 -4.27
C SER A 26 -14.77 11.10 -5.60
N SER A 27 -14.46 12.40 -5.60
CA SER A 27 -14.46 13.25 -6.80
C SER A 27 -13.10 13.34 -7.48
N LEU A 28 -12.03 13.16 -6.73
CA LEU A 28 -10.66 13.19 -7.21
C LEU A 28 -9.93 11.94 -6.75
N HIS A 29 -9.09 11.41 -7.63
CA HIS A 29 -8.39 10.16 -7.39
C HIS A 29 -6.89 10.35 -7.62
N PHE A 30 -6.09 9.86 -6.69
CA PHE A 30 -4.63 9.86 -6.77
C PHE A 30 -4.14 8.43 -6.71
N THR A 31 -3.42 7.99 -7.73
CA THR A 31 -2.97 6.60 -7.86
C THR A 31 -1.46 6.48 -7.82
N SER A 32 -0.98 5.32 -7.38
CA SER A 32 0.44 5.06 -7.20
C SER A 32 1.16 4.63 -8.47
N THR A 33 0.44 4.06 -9.45
CA THR A 33 0.98 3.62 -10.74
C THR A 33 0.04 3.99 -11.88
N GLU A 34 0.58 4.01 -13.12
CA GLU A 34 -0.25 4.24 -14.31
C GLU A 34 -1.23 3.08 -14.56
N GLU A 35 -0.85 1.86 -14.25
CA GLU A 35 -1.75 0.71 -14.34
C GLU A 35 -2.97 0.91 -13.43
N TYR A 36 -2.74 1.35 -12.22
CA TYR A 36 -3.79 1.62 -11.26
C TYR A 36 -4.67 2.79 -11.68
N ARG A 37 -4.08 3.82 -12.25
CA ARG A 37 -4.84 4.92 -12.85
C ARG A 37 -5.83 4.41 -13.90
N ARG A 38 -5.40 3.51 -14.78
CA ARG A 38 -6.27 2.90 -15.80
C ARG A 38 -7.41 2.10 -15.18
N ARG A 39 -7.14 1.35 -14.11
CA ARG A 39 -8.18 0.59 -13.40
C ARG A 39 -9.25 1.51 -12.80
N VAL A 40 -8.86 2.60 -12.19
CA VAL A 40 -9.81 3.59 -11.64
C VAL A 40 -10.68 4.18 -12.75
N ILE A 41 -10.11 4.49 -13.91
CA ILE A 41 -10.87 4.95 -15.09
C ILE A 41 -11.83 3.86 -15.57
N GLN A 42 -11.42 2.59 -15.59
CA GLN A 42 -12.28 1.46 -15.94
C GLN A 42 -13.47 1.29 -15.00
N LEU A 43 -13.34 1.70 -13.75
CA LEU A 43 -14.45 1.72 -12.79
C LEU A 43 -15.50 2.79 -13.10
N GLY A 44 -15.28 3.60 -14.11
CA GLY A 44 -16.21 4.63 -14.57
C GLY A 44 -15.85 6.05 -14.12
N GLU A 45 -14.64 6.27 -13.64
CA GLU A 45 -14.19 7.60 -13.25
C GLU A 45 -13.64 8.38 -14.45
N GLN A 46 -13.84 9.71 -14.43
CA GLN A 46 -13.38 10.57 -15.50
C GLN A 46 -11.86 10.70 -15.51
N PRO A 47 -11.17 10.50 -16.66
CA PRO A 47 -9.71 10.54 -16.71
C PRO A 47 -9.09 11.84 -16.19
N GLU A 48 -9.78 12.97 -16.36
CA GLU A 48 -9.32 14.28 -15.90
C GLU A 48 -9.30 14.43 -14.38
N ARG A 49 -9.93 13.49 -13.69
CA ARG A 49 -10.01 13.48 -12.22
C ARG A 49 -9.16 12.37 -11.59
N VAL A 50 -8.41 11.65 -12.40
CA VAL A 50 -7.54 10.55 -11.96
C VAL A 50 -6.09 10.89 -12.24
N PHE A 51 -5.29 11.03 -11.20
CA PHE A 51 -3.91 11.50 -11.29
C PHE A 51 -2.95 10.37 -10.87
N TYR A 52 -1.92 10.17 -11.67
CA TYR A 52 -0.79 9.35 -11.28
C TYR A 52 0.22 10.22 -10.52
N VAL A 53 0.44 9.93 -9.25
CA VAL A 53 1.31 10.72 -8.37
C VAL A 53 2.43 9.92 -7.71
N GLY A 54 2.44 8.60 -7.87
CA GLY A 54 3.40 7.72 -7.23
C GLY A 54 2.97 7.27 -5.83
N ALA A 55 3.74 6.38 -5.24
CA ALA A 55 3.48 5.82 -3.91
C ALA A 55 4.10 6.70 -2.83
N MET A 56 3.30 7.13 -1.86
CA MET A 56 3.76 7.97 -0.74
C MET A 56 4.84 7.29 0.11
N GLY A 57 4.74 5.98 0.31
CA GLY A 57 5.74 5.25 1.07
C GLY A 57 7.13 5.29 0.44
N VAL A 58 7.19 5.19 -0.90
CA VAL A 58 8.45 5.28 -1.65
C VAL A 58 9.04 6.69 -1.58
N GLU A 59 8.21 7.71 -1.66
CA GLU A 59 8.66 9.10 -1.53
C GLU A 59 9.20 9.38 -0.12
N ASN A 60 8.55 8.86 0.90
CA ASN A 60 9.01 8.96 2.27
C ASN A 60 10.38 8.33 2.47
N LEU A 61 10.62 7.15 1.91
CA LEU A 61 11.93 6.50 1.97
C LEU A 61 13.07 7.36 1.38
N LYS A 62 12.77 8.18 0.38
CA LYS A 62 13.75 9.09 -0.24
C LYS A 62 14.00 10.36 0.57
N LYS A 63 13.00 10.80 1.33
CA LYS A 63 13.05 12.08 2.07
C LYS A 63 13.51 11.94 3.51
N VAL A 64 13.22 10.81 4.15
CA VAL A 64 13.57 10.57 5.56
C VAL A 64 15.02 10.10 5.66
N PRO A 65 15.84 10.73 6.53
CA PRO A 65 17.18 10.24 6.79
C PRO A 65 17.11 8.85 7.45
N LEU A 66 17.79 7.87 6.83
CA LEU A 66 17.84 6.52 7.36
C LEU A 66 18.91 6.38 8.42
N MET A 67 18.62 5.60 9.45
CA MET A 67 19.60 5.24 10.46
C MET A 67 20.73 4.40 9.86
N ARG A 68 21.94 4.57 10.37
CA ARG A 68 23.04 3.65 10.10
C ARG A 68 22.80 2.31 10.79
N LYS A 69 23.42 1.24 10.28
CA LYS A 69 23.27 -0.11 10.85
C LYS A 69 23.53 -0.15 12.36
N LEU A 70 24.60 0.47 12.82
CA LEU A 70 24.97 0.48 14.24
C LEU A 70 23.95 1.24 15.10
N GLU A 71 23.42 2.35 14.60
CA GLU A 71 22.38 3.13 15.28
C GLU A 71 21.07 2.33 15.40
N LEU A 72 20.70 1.62 14.35
CA LEU A 72 19.52 0.77 14.34
C LEU A 72 19.67 -0.42 15.30
N GLU A 73 20.82 -1.08 15.28
CA GLU A 73 21.12 -2.18 16.18
C GLU A 73 21.03 -1.76 17.65
N ASP A 74 21.57 -0.59 17.97
CA ASP A 74 21.52 -0.01 19.30
C ASP A 74 20.09 0.34 19.72
N SER A 75 19.35 0.96 18.82
CA SER A 75 17.94 1.31 19.06
C SER A 75 17.03 0.11 19.30
N LEU A 76 17.25 -0.99 18.58
CA LEU A 76 16.46 -2.22 18.71
C LEU A 76 17.01 -3.19 19.74
N ASN A 77 18.19 -2.95 20.29
CA ASN A 77 18.94 -3.89 21.13
C ASN A 77 19.08 -5.26 20.46
N PHE A 78 19.43 -5.27 19.17
CA PHE A 78 19.53 -6.45 18.33
C PHE A 78 20.68 -6.30 17.32
N LYS A 79 21.47 -7.34 17.10
CA LYS A 79 22.55 -7.35 16.12
C LYS A 79 22.12 -8.06 14.83
N PHE A 80 22.37 -7.41 13.70
CA PHE A 80 22.16 -8.00 12.38
C PHE A 80 23.43 -8.69 11.89
N GLU A 81 23.45 -9.99 11.90
CA GLU A 81 24.56 -10.81 11.42
C GLU A 81 24.22 -11.41 10.05
N GLY A 82 25.12 -11.19 9.06
CA GLY A 82 24.93 -11.70 7.70
C GLY A 82 23.73 -11.07 6.98
N LEU A 83 23.10 -11.85 6.13
CA LEU A 83 21.91 -11.44 5.38
C LEU A 83 20.69 -11.49 6.31
N SER A 84 20.05 -10.33 6.48
CA SER A 84 18.84 -10.22 7.31
C SER A 84 17.64 -9.84 6.46
N VAL A 85 16.50 -10.49 6.70
CA VAL A 85 15.26 -10.26 6.00
C VAL A 85 14.15 -10.01 7.01
N LEU A 86 13.40 -8.93 6.82
CA LEU A 86 12.17 -8.67 7.58
C LEU A 86 10.99 -9.25 6.82
N VAL A 87 10.22 -10.11 7.47
CA VAL A 87 9.02 -10.71 6.90
C VAL A 87 7.80 -10.28 7.71
N THR A 88 6.81 -9.74 7.02
CA THR A 88 5.52 -9.40 7.59
C THR A 88 4.42 -10.14 6.83
N TYR A 89 3.54 -10.82 7.55
CA TYR A 89 2.42 -11.55 6.97
C TYR A 89 1.09 -10.96 7.45
N HIS A 90 0.23 -10.62 6.48
CA HIS A 90 -1.13 -10.15 6.75
C HIS A 90 -2.15 -11.17 6.24
N PRO A 91 -2.94 -11.80 7.12
CA PRO A 91 -3.94 -12.78 6.70
C PRO A 91 -5.10 -12.10 5.94
N VAL A 92 -5.71 -12.87 5.03
CA VAL A 92 -6.90 -12.43 4.29
C VAL A 92 -8.12 -12.43 5.22
N THR A 93 -8.86 -11.31 5.28
CA THR A 93 -9.97 -11.11 6.24
C THR A 93 -11.21 -11.96 5.95
N LEU A 94 -11.44 -12.38 4.69
CA LEU A 94 -12.55 -13.25 4.27
C LEU A 94 -12.13 -14.71 4.06
N GLY A 95 -10.89 -15.05 4.33
CA GLY A 95 -10.39 -16.42 4.18
C GLY A 95 -10.74 -17.29 5.38
N ASN A 96 -11.01 -18.59 5.13
CA ASN A 96 -11.26 -19.59 6.17
C ASN A 96 -9.96 -20.06 6.87
N ARG A 97 -8.82 -19.50 6.53
CA ARG A 97 -7.54 -19.88 7.09
C ARG A 97 -7.13 -18.88 8.16
N ILE A 98 -7.23 -19.35 9.40
CA ILE A 98 -6.60 -18.67 10.53
C ILE A 98 -5.13 -19.09 10.52
N PRO A 99 -4.15 -18.14 10.52
CA PRO A 99 -2.75 -18.52 10.70
C PRO A 99 -2.61 -19.27 12.01
N LYS A 100 -2.13 -20.50 11.95
CA LYS A 100 -1.70 -21.21 13.16
C LYS A 100 -0.29 -20.74 13.47
N ASP A 101 -0.10 -20.30 14.68
CA ASP A 101 1.21 -19.94 15.25
C ASP A 101 2.23 -21.06 15.07
#